data_56160d9e414a4b362ce43b184dbed085
#
_entry.id   56160d9e414a4b362ce43b184dbed085
#
_cell.length_a   1.000
_cell.length_b   1.000
_cell.length_c   1.000
_cell.angle_alpha   90.00
_cell.angle_beta   90.00
_cell.angle_gamma   90.00
#
_symmetry.space_group_name_H-M   'P 1'
#
loop_
_entity.id
_entity.type
_entity.pdbx_description
1 polymer ?
#
loop_
_entity_poly.entity_id
_entity_poly.type
_entity_poly.pdbx_seq_one_letter_code
_entity_poly.pdbx_strand_id
1 'polypeptide(L)'
;MSYFNMRDSRLLINRIKTKLEDWNREVCLYPENLTGSRKASAVLFLLGHYCPAHGGIDEVCIVFNKRSRQVKQAGDLCFTGGSLDHRLDALAARVMGWPFLPLGRWSYWKEWRKHRKEEASRLALLLAAGLREGLEEMRLNPLGTEFVGPLPANALQSFEKVIYPLVVWIRNQKRFSPNWEVERLVSVPISDFLNPAKYVCYRMHFESYAGQHYDAVQNFPGFLHIEENVQEVLWGATYRIVMTFLEIVYGFFQPDLRTLPIIEGYRDQNYFTGLPKGNSKGG
;
A
#
# COMPACT_ATOMS: atom_id res chain seq x y z
N MET A 1 -12.56 -4.41 -25.14
CA MET A 1 -11.23 -4.20 -24.49
C MET A 1 -10.54 -5.54 -24.41
N SER A 2 -9.38 -5.68 -25.06
CA SER A 2 -8.60 -6.92 -25.08
C SER A 2 -8.13 -7.22 -23.64
N TYR A 3 -8.67 -8.29 -23.04
CA TYR A 3 -8.19 -8.82 -21.76
C TYR A 3 -6.73 -9.24 -21.98
N PHE A 4 -5.83 -8.40 -21.48
CA PHE A 4 -4.40 -8.65 -21.52
C PHE A 4 -4.08 -9.97 -20.84
N ASN A 5 -3.16 -10.72 -21.44
CA ASN A 5 -2.61 -11.95 -20.88
C ASN A 5 -1.88 -11.62 -19.56
N MET A 6 -2.60 -11.55 -18.43
CA MET A 6 -2.07 -11.29 -17.09
C MET A 6 -1.14 -12.43 -16.60
N ARG A 7 -1.00 -13.48 -17.40
CA ARG A 7 -0.18 -14.65 -17.08
C ARG A 7 1.32 -14.42 -17.29
N ASP A 8 1.73 -13.44 -18.13
CA ASP A 8 3.14 -13.06 -18.24
C ASP A 8 3.45 -11.87 -17.31
N SER A 9 3.87 -12.21 -16.10
CA SER A 9 4.20 -11.22 -15.07
C SER A 9 5.29 -10.23 -15.50
N ARG A 10 6.25 -10.66 -16.33
CA ARG A 10 7.34 -9.77 -16.80
C ARG A 10 6.81 -8.69 -17.75
N LEU A 11 5.95 -9.08 -18.68
CA LEU A 11 5.31 -8.13 -19.60
C LEU A 11 4.41 -7.17 -18.84
N LEU A 12 3.64 -7.66 -17.87
CA LEU A 12 2.78 -6.84 -17.03
C LEU A 12 3.60 -5.83 -16.22
N ILE A 13 4.65 -6.27 -15.52
CA ILE A 13 5.50 -5.39 -14.71
C ILE A 13 6.20 -4.33 -15.57
N ASN A 14 6.69 -4.68 -16.75
CA ASN A 14 7.30 -3.71 -17.66
C ASN A 14 6.30 -2.67 -18.15
N ARG A 15 5.06 -3.08 -18.44
CA ARG A 15 3.98 -2.15 -18.79
C ARG A 15 3.64 -1.21 -17.63
N ILE A 16 3.54 -1.73 -16.41
CA ILE A 16 3.29 -0.90 -15.22
C ILE A 16 4.41 0.13 -15.06
N LYS A 17 5.68 -0.28 -15.20
CA LYS A 17 6.83 0.64 -15.15
C LYS A 17 6.71 1.78 -16.17
N THR A 18 6.41 1.44 -17.42
CA THR A 18 6.26 2.45 -18.48
C THR A 18 5.12 3.41 -18.16
N LYS A 19 3.95 2.91 -17.76
CA LYS A 19 2.79 3.75 -17.42
C LYS A 19 3.05 4.69 -16.25
N LEU A 20 3.71 4.18 -15.20
CA LEU A 20 4.09 5.00 -14.05
C LEU A 20 5.12 6.06 -14.43
N GLU A 21 6.11 5.71 -15.26
CA GLU A 21 7.13 6.68 -15.70
C GLU A 21 6.53 7.77 -16.60
N ASP A 22 5.68 7.40 -17.56
CA ASP A 22 5.01 8.36 -18.43
C ASP A 22 4.19 9.36 -17.60
N TRP A 23 3.47 8.89 -16.60
CA TRP A 23 2.71 9.75 -15.69
C TRP A 23 3.64 10.65 -14.86
N ASN A 24 4.76 10.11 -14.35
CA ASN A 24 5.68 10.81 -13.46
C ASN A 24 6.52 11.88 -14.15
N ARG A 25 6.64 11.86 -15.48
CA ARG A 25 7.44 12.85 -16.23
C ARG A 25 6.92 14.28 -16.08
N GLU A 26 5.61 14.43 -15.93
CA GLU A 26 4.94 15.73 -15.95
C GLU A 26 4.69 16.32 -14.55
N VAL A 27 5.03 15.59 -13.47
CA VAL A 27 4.65 15.96 -12.10
C VAL A 27 5.87 16.02 -11.18
N CYS A 28 5.91 17.02 -10.30
CA CYS A 28 6.81 17.01 -9.14
C CYS A 28 6.19 16.13 -8.04
N LEU A 29 6.81 15.00 -7.75
CA LEU A 29 6.27 14.00 -6.82
C LEU A 29 6.60 14.31 -5.35
N TYR A 30 7.75 14.94 -5.10
CA TYR A 30 8.29 15.07 -3.76
C TYR A 30 8.65 16.51 -3.44
N PRO A 31 7.92 17.16 -2.52
CA PRO A 31 8.20 18.54 -2.12
C PRO A 31 9.53 18.66 -1.37
N GLU A 32 10.12 19.85 -1.39
CA GLU A 32 11.43 20.13 -0.79
C GLU A 32 11.50 19.85 0.73
N ASN A 33 10.41 20.10 1.44
CA ASN A 33 10.33 19.96 2.89
C ASN A 33 10.07 18.52 3.37
N LEU A 34 10.08 17.53 2.47
CA LEU A 34 9.80 16.13 2.80
C LEU A 34 10.78 15.57 3.84
N THR A 35 12.06 15.90 3.72
CA THR A 35 13.13 15.34 4.57
C THR A 35 13.10 15.80 6.03
N GLY A 36 12.37 16.89 6.35
CA GLY A 36 12.19 17.36 7.73
C GLY A 36 10.81 17.07 8.32
N SER A 37 9.92 16.46 7.55
CA SER A 37 8.52 16.31 7.95
C SER A 37 8.27 15.04 8.74
N ARG A 38 7.85 15.16 10.01
CA ARG A 38 7.26 14.04 10.79
C ARG A 38 5.90 13.57 10.23
N LYS A 39 5.36 14.31 9.28
CA LYS A 39 4.07 14.03 8.63
C LYS A 39 4.20 13.14 7.39
N ALA A 40 5.42 12.86 6.92
CA ALA A 40 5.66 12.00 5.76
C ALA A 40 5.73 10.52 6.17
N SER A 41 5.03 9.68 5.41
CA SER A 41 5.09 8.22 5.54
C SER A 41 5.31 7.58 4.18
N ALA A 42 6.18 6.58 4.11
CA ALA A 42 6.38 5.77 2.93
C ALA A 42 5.62 4.45 3.07
N VAL A 43 4.91 4.04 2.03
CA VAL A 43 4.25 2.73 1.99
C VAL A 43 4.65 1.96 0.74
N LEU A 44 4.79 0.67 0.85
CA LEU A 44 5.08 -0.22 -0.27
C LEU A 44 3.77 -0.78 -0.83
N PHE A 45 3.45 -0.38 -2.06
CA PHE A 45 2.42 -1.01 -2.87
C PHE A 45 3.02 -2.31 -3.44
N LEU A 46 2.83 -3.42 -2.74
CA LEU A 46 3.47 -4.67 -3.07
C LEU A 46 2.69 -5.43 -4.16
N LEU A 47 3.38 -5.76 -5.25
CA LEU A 47 2.91 -6.66 -6.28
C LEU A 47 3.66 -8.00 -6.17
N GLY A 48 2.98 -9.12 -6.33
CA GLY A 48 3.61 -10.44 -6.26
C GLY A 48 2.69 -11.54 -6.76
N HIS A 49 3.22 -12.76 -6.76
CA HIS A 49 2.46 -14.00 -7.04
C HIS A 49 1.99 -14.68 -5.75
N TYR A 50 1.93 -13.94 -4.64
CA TYR A 50 1.50 -14.50 -3.37
C TYR A 50 -0.04 -14.52 -3.32
N CYS A 51 -0.63 -15.67 -3.66
CA CYS A 51 -2.06 -15.92 -3.60
C CYS A 51 -2.33 -17.24 -2.88
N PRO A 52 -2.33 -17.29 -1.53
CA PRO A 52 -2.50 -18.55 -0.80
C PRO A 52 -3.85 -19.23 -1.06
N ALA A 53 -4.92 -18.45 -1.29
CA ALA A 53 -6.27 -18.99 -1.49
C ALA A 53 -6.57 -19.48 -2.91
N HIS A 54 -5.79 -19.10 -3.89
CA HIS A 54 -6.10 -19.39 -5.30
C HIS A 54 -5.33 -20.58 -5.89
N GLY A 55 -4.87 -21.50 -5.05
CA GLY A 55 -4.41 -22.83 -5.51
C GLY A 55 -3.28 -22.80 -6.54
N GLY A 56 -2.42 -21.77 -6.54
CA GLY A 56 -1.27 -21.69 -7.44
C GLY A 56 -1.58 -21.11 -8.83
N ILE A 57 -2.64 -20.35 -9.01
CA ILE A 57 -2.84 -19.55 -10.22
C ILE A 57 -1.72 -18.51 -10.29
N ASP A 58 -0.99 -18.55 -11.39
CA ASP A 58 0.14 -17.63 -11.67
C ASP A 58 -0.39 -16.26 -12.10
N GLU A 59 -1.03 -15.55 -11.15
CA GLU A 59 -1.63 -14.23 -11.34
C GLU A 59 -0.96 -13.21 -10.43
N VAL A 60 -0.80 -11.98 -10.95
CA VAL A 60 -0.25 -10.87 -10.17
C VAL A 60 -1.29 -10.34 -9.21
N CYS A 61 -0.93 -10.32 -7.93
CA CYS A 61 -1.76 -9.84 -6.84
C CYS A 61 -1.18 -8.58 -6.21
N ILE A 62 -2.05 -7.77 -5.62
CA ILE A 62 -1.66 -6.73 -4.66
C ILE A 62 -1.67 -7.37 -3.28
N VAL A 63 -0.57 -7.19 -2.53
CA VAL A 63 -0.41 -7.77 -1.19
C VAL A 63 -0.62 -6.69 -0.13
N PHE A 64 -1.52 -6.97 0.80
CA PHE A 64 -1.88 -6.11 1.93
C PHE A 64 -1.53 -6.76 3.25
N ASN A 65 -1.30 -5.94 4.27
CA ASN A 65 -1.29 -6.34 5.66
C ASN A 65 -2.69 -6.12 6.25
N LYS A 66 -3.25 -7.11 6.94
CA LYS A 66 -4.38 -6.92 7.84
C LYS A 66 -3.86 -6.51 9.20
N ARG A 67 -4.29 -5.35 9.69
CA ARG A 67 -3.81 -4.79 10.96
C ARG A 67 -4.31 -5.62 12.15
N SER A 68 -3.41 -5.95 13.06
CA SER A 68 -3.77 -6.71 14.25
C SER A 68 -4.65 -5.91 15.22
N ARG A 69 -5.27 -6.60 16.16
CA ARG A 69 -6.11 -5.95 17.19
C ARG A 69 -5.32 -5.05 18.15
N GLN A 70 -4.00 -5.19 18.19
CA GLN A 70 -3.12 -4.46 19.12
C GLN A 70 -2.69 -3.09 18.61
N VAL A 71 -3.00 -2.77 17.36
CA VAL A 71 -2.66 -1.48 16.74
C VAL A 71 -3.90 -0.68 16.39
N LYS A 72 -3.73 0.63 16.20
CA LYS A 72 -4.80 1.53 15.72
C LYS A 72 -5.34 1.04 14.39
N GLN A 73 -6.63 1.28 14.13
CA GLN A 73 -7.33 0.87 12.92
C GLN A 73 -7.28 -0.66 12.74
N ALA A 74 -7.53 -1.38 13.81
CA ALA A 74 -7.53 -2.84 13.85
C ALA A 74 -8.48 -3.44 12.82
N GLY A 75 -8.02 -4.49 12.14
CA GLY A 75 -8.79 -5.21 11.13
C GLY A 75 -8.79 -4.56 9.74
N ASP A 76 -8.28 -3.34 9.57
CA ASP A 76 -8.20 -2.71 8.26
C ASP A 76 -7.07 -3.31 7.40
N LEU A 77 -7.31 -3.36 6.10
CA LEU A 77 -6.27 -3.67 5.12
C LEU A 77 -5.42 -2.43 4.85
N CYS A 78 -4.12 -2.58 4.95
CA CYS A 78 -3.16 -1.50 4.67
C CYS A 78 -1.96 -2.01 3.89
N PHE A 79 -1.22 -1.08 3.30
CA PHE A 79 0.11 -1.36 2.78
C PHE A 79 1.12 -1.41 3.93
N THR A 80 2.17 -2.22 3.79
CA THR A 80 3.31 -2.16 4.70
C THR A 80 4.02 -0.83 4.56
N GLY A 81 4.45 -0.24 5.68
CA GLY A 81 5.12 1.06 5.66
C GLY A 81 4.87 1.89 6.91
N GLY A 82 5.61 2.98 7.00
CA GLY A 82 5.57 3.82 8.20
C GLY A 82 6.21 5.18 8.01
N SER A 83 6.47 5.83 9.12
CA SER A 83 7.11 7.14 9.17
C SER A 83 8.61 7.02 8.88
N LEU A 84 9.19 8.11 8.37
CA LEU A 84 10.63 8.18 8.11
C LEU A 84 11.43 8.18 9.42
N ASP A 85 12.43 7.31 9.52
CA ASP A 85 13.53 7.45 10.47
C ASP A 85 14.69 8.18 9.77
N HIS A 86 14.87 9.45 10.12
CA HIS A 86 15.84 10.31 9.43
C HIS A 86 17.29 9.84 9.52
N ARG A 87 17.66 9.02 10.50
CA ARG A 87 19.03 8.52 10.66
C ARG A 87 19.22 7.21 9.91
N LEU A 88 18.38 6.23 10.20
CA LEU A 88 18.49 4.89 9.60
C LEU A 88 18.18 4.92 8.10
N ASP A 89 17.06 5.56 7.72
CA ASP A 89 16.63 5.60 6.33
C ASP A 89 17.58 6.45 5.47
N ALA A 90 18.15 7.56 6.00
CA ALA A 90 19.15 8.34 5.27
C ALA A 90 20.45 7.57 5.02
N LEU A 91 20.87 6.73 5.96
CA LEU A 91 22.05 5.88 5.75
C LEU A 91 21.77 4.81 4.68
N ALA A 92 20.62 4.13 4.76
CA ALA A 92 20.20 3.13 3.79
C ALA A 92 20.00 3.74 2.39
N ALA A 93 19.45 4.96 2.30
CA ALA A 93 19.22 5.67 1.04
C ALA A 93 20.50 5.88 0.22
N ARG A 94 21.67 6.07 0.88
CA ARG A 94 22.96 6.27 0.21
C ARG A 94 23.35 5.07 -0.67
N VAL A 95 22.96 3.88 -0.29
CA VAL A 95 23.30 2.63 -1.00
C VAL A 95 22.18 2.13 -1.92
N MET A 96 20.96 2.68 -1.84
CA MET A 96 19.81 2.21 -2.62
C MET A 96 20.05 2.19 -4.13
N GLY A 97 20.93 3.06 -4.63
CA GLY A 97 21.32 3.11 -6.05
C GLY A 97 22.36 2.08 -6.49
N TRP A 98 22.81 1.18 -5.62
CA TRP A 98 23.78 0.14 -6.00
C TRP A 98 23.14 -0.90 -6.95
N PRO A 99 23.90 -1.50 -7.88
CA PRO A 99 23.34 -2.33 -8.96
C PRO A 99 22.49 -3.53 -8.52
N PHE A 100 22.73 -4.04 -7.31
CA PHE A 100 22.00 -5.18 -6.75
C PHE A 100 20.82 -4.79 -5.87
N LEU A 101 20.60 -3.50 -5.62
CA LEU A 101 19.47 -2.97 -4.84
C LEU A 101 18.33 -2.48 -5.73
N PRO A 102 17.12 -2.36 -5.20
CA PRO A 102 15.93 -2.09 -6.01
C PRO A 102 16.02 -0.87 -6.93
N LEU A 103 16.53 0.27 -6.45
CA LEU A 103 16.70 1.47 -7.29
C LEU A 103 17.82 1.32 -8.32
N GLY A 104 18.95 0.69 -7.96
CA GLY A 104 20.03 0.46 -8.91
C GLY A 104 19.64 -0.43 -10.08
N ARG A 105 18.64 -1.30 -9.90
CA ARG A 105 18.05 -2.15 -10.94
C ARG A 105 16.91 -1.49 -11.71
N TRP A 106 16.37 -0.37 -11.22
CA TRP A 106 15.31 0.34 -11.89
C TRP A 106 15.82 1.03 -13.15
N SER A 107 15.20 0.75 -14.31
CA SER A 107 15.67 1.20 -15.62
C SER A 107 15.79 2.72 -15.74
N TYR A 108 14.93 3.47 -15.05
CA TYR A 108 14.90 4.94 -15.09
C TYR A 108 15.82 5.61 -14.05
N TRP A 109 16.47 4.85 -13.17
CA TRP A 109 17.25 5.40 -12.06
C TRP A 109 18.38 6.35 -12.49
N LYS A 110 19.10 6.00 -13.56
CA LYS A 110 20.20 6.84 -14.08
C LYS A 110 19.69 8.18 -14.59
N GLU A 111 18.53 8.16 -15.28
CA GLU A 111 17.89 9.35 -15.81
C GLU A 111 17.37 10.27 -14.69
N TRP A 112 16.70 9.70 -13.70
CA TRP A 112 16.24 10.43 -12.51
C TRP A 112 17.40 11.10 -11.77
N ARG A 113 18.50 10.39 -11.54
CA ARG A 113 19.70 10.98 -10.91
C ARG A 113 20.31 12.12 -11.71
N LYS A 114 20.21 12.09 -13.02
CA LYS A 114 20.76 13.11 -13.91
C LYS A 114 19.88 14.36 -13.97
N HIS A 115 18.57 14.18 -14.12
CA HIS A 115 17.64 15.26 -14.42
C HIS A 115 16.76 15.69 -13.25
N ARG A 116 16.58 14.84 -12.22
CA ARG A 116 15.73 15.05 -11.05
C ARG A 116 16.47 14.69 -9.75
N LYS A 117 17.69 15.20 -9.61
CA LYS A 117 18.64 14.79 -8.55
C LYS A 117 18.06 14.84 -7.14
N GLU A 118 17.34 15.90 -6.81
CA GLU A 118 16.76 16.07 -5.48
C GLU A 118 15.60 15.12 -5.24
N GLU A 119 14.73 14.96 -6.22
CA GLU A 119 13.63 13.99 -6.15
C GLU A 119 14.14 12.56 -6.09
N ALA A 120 15.21 12.23 -6.83
CA ALA A 120 15.88 10.93 -6.75
C ALA A 120 16.43 10.66 -5.34
N SER A 121 16.95 11.68 -4.66
CA SER A 121 17.41 11.54 -3.27
C SER A 121 16.25 11.31 -2.31
N ARG A 122 15.13 12.02 -2.50
CA ARG A 122 13.89 11.85 -1.70
C ARG A 122 13.26 10.49 -1.96
N LEU A 123 13.23 10.04 -3.22
CA LEU A 123 12.77 8.70 -3.59
C LEU A 123 13.60 7.61 -2.90
N ALA A 124 14.92 7.74 -2.90
CA ALA A 124 15.81 6.79 -2.23
C ALA A 124 15.53 6.71 -0.72
N LEU A 125 15.27 7.86 -0.07
CA LEU A 125 14.93 7.94 1.35
C LEU A 125 13.58 7.25 1.63
N LEU A 126 12.55 7.54 0.84
CA LEU A 126 11.22 6.94 0.99
C LEU A 126 11.25 5.44 0.76
N LEU A 127 11.99 4.97 -0.26
CA LEU A 127 12.10 3.55 -0.53
C LEU A 127 12.86 2.82 0.58
N ALA A 128 13.92 3.45 1.12
CA ALA A 128 14.65 2.90 2.27
C ALA A 128 13.73 2.71 3.47
N ALA A 129 12.91 3.73 3.80
CA ALA A 129 11.93 3.66 4.88
C ALA A 129 10.90 2.56 4.65
N GLY A 130 10.29 2.51 3.47
CA GLY A 130 9.30 1.48 3.14
C GLY A 130 9.88 0.05 3.23
N LEU A 131 11.11 -0.16 2.73
CA LEU A 131 11.76 -1.47 2.79
C LEU A 131 12.16 -1.86 4.23
N ARG A 132 12.57 -0.90 5.07
CA ARG A 132 12.83 -1.14 6.49
C ARG A 132 11.55 -1.61 7.18
N GLU A 133 10.45 -0.88 7.04
CA GLU A 133 9.16 -1.25 7.61
C GLU A 133 8.69 -2.62 7.07
N GLY A 134 8.84 -2.88 5.76
CA GLY A 134 8.52 -4.19 5.18
C GLY A 134 9.33 -5.33 5.79
N LEU A 135 10.61 -5.09 6.08
CA LEU A 135 11.45 -6.06 6.78
C LEU A 135 10.99 -6.28 8.23
N GLU A 136 10.61 -5.23 8.93
CA GLU A 136 10.16 -5.27 10.32
C GLU A 136 8.78 -5.92 10.45
N GLU A 137 7.81 -5.52 9.62
CA GLU A 137 6.42 -5.96 9.71
C GLU A 137 6.17 -7.38 9.19
N MET A 138 6.85 -7.78 8.10
CA MET A 138 6.55 -9.04 7.42
C MET A 138 7.77 -9.83 6.94
N ARG A 139 8.97 -9.45 7.34
CA ARG A 139 10.24 -10.05 6.89
C ARG A 139 10.42 -10.02 5.37
N LEU A 140 9.98 -8.93 4.74
CA LEU A 140 10.21 -8.69 3.32
C LEU A 140 11.72 -8.62 3.05
N ASN A 141 12.21 -9.42 2.10
CA ASN A 141 13.61 -9.39 1.70
C ASN A 141 13.86 -8.26 0.69
N PRO A 142 14.57 -7.17 1.05
CA PRO A 142 14.82 -6.07 0.14
C PRO A 142 15.56 -6.48 -1.14
N LEU A 143 16.45 -7.46 -1.07
CA LEU A 143 17.20 -7.97 -2.24
C LEU A 143 16.30 -8.79 -3.19
N GLY A 144 15.21 -9.38 -2.65
CA GLY A 144 14.20 -10.12 -3.40
C GLY A 144 13.13 -9.24 -4.03
N THR A 145 13.24 -7.91 -3.90
CA THR A 145 12.28 -6.95 -4.47
C THR A 145 12.85 -6.20 -5.67
N GLU A 146 11.96 -5.64 -6.48
CA GLU A 146 12.28 -4.79 -7.60
C GLU A 146 11.40 -3.54 -7.54
N PHE A 147 12.02 -2.36 -7.60
CA PHE A 147 11.27 -1.11 -7.66
C PHE A 147 10.64 -0.93 -9.05
N VAL A 148 9.35 -0.65 -9.08
CA VAL A 148 8.56 -0.51 -10.31
C VAL A 148 8.32 0.95 -10.66
N GLY A 149 8.01 1.78 -9.66
CA GLY A 149 7.81 3.21 -9.83
C GLY A 149 7.07 3.83 -8.64
N PRO A 150 7.14 5.16 -8.47
CA PRO A 150 6.35 5.87 -7.48
C PRO A 150 4.92 6.10 -7.96
N LEU A 151 4.00 6.24 -7.01
CA LEU A 151 2.63 6.74 -7.22
C LEU A 151 2.49 8.15 -6.67
N PRO A 152 1.44 8.90 -7.05
CA PRO A 152 1.10 10.18 -6.47
C PRO A 152 0.99 10.12 -4.95
N ALA A 153 1.45 11.18 -4.28
CA ALA A 153 1.27 11.33 -2.86
C ALA A 153 -0.21 11.39 -2.48
N ASN A 154 -0.57 10.75 -1.38
CA ASN A 154 -1.93 10.73 -0.86
C ASN A 154 -1.99 11.48 0.48
N ALA A 155 -2.61 12.66 0.48
CA ALA A 155 -2.79 13.45 1.69
C ALA A 155 -3.93 12.90 2.55
N LEU A 156 -3.67 12.68 3.85
CA LEU A 156 -4.66 12.31 4.85
C LEU A 156 -5.12 13.56 5.60
N GLN A 157 -6.26 14.12 5.18
CA GLN A 157 -6.77 15.37 5.77
C GLN A 157 -6.99 15.26 7.28
N SER A 158 -7.48 14.12 7.78
CA SER A 158 -7.79 13.90 9.20
C SER A 158 -6.55 13.75 10.10
N PHE A 159 -5.36 13.49 9.55
CA PHE A 159 -4.15 13.17 10.33
C PHE A 159 -2.97 14.08 10.02
N GLU A 160 -3.14 15.11 9.18
CA GLU A 160 -2.03 15.96 8.70
C GLU A 160 -0.82 15.14 8.17
N LYS A 161 -1.05 13.93 7.69
CA LYS A 161 -0.03 13.04 7.15
C LYS A 161 -0.12 12.98 5.64
N VAL A 162 1.04 12.84 5.01
CA VAL A 162 1.16 12.58 3.57
C VAL A 162 1.79 11.21 3.39
N ILE A 163 1.08 10.34 2.65
CA ILE A 163 1.56 9.01 2.30
C ILE A 163 2.17 9.06 0.91
N TYR A 164 3.37 8.52 0.78
CA TYR A 164 4.10 8.36 -0.49
C TYR A 164 4.14 6.88 -0.87
N PRO A 165 3.24 6.43 -1.77
CA PRO A 165 3.19 5.03 -2.17
C PRO A 165 4.26 4.72 -3.21
N LEU A 166 4.92 3.57 -3.05
CA LEU A 166 6.01 3.08 -3.87
C LEU A 166 5.66 1.69 -4.39
N VAL A 167 5.51 1.53 -5.69
CA VAL A 167 5.18 0.24 -6.29
C VAL A 167 6.43 -0.64 -6.34
N VAL A 168 6.33 -1.81 -5.74
CA VAL A 168 7.44 -2.76 -5.59
C VAL A 168 6.97 -4.16 -5.98
N TRP A 169 7.73 -4.83 -6.83
CA TRP A 169 7.52 -6.21 -7.24
C TRP A 169 8.30 -7.18 -6.37
N ILE A 170 7.63 -8.18 -5.81
CA ILE A 170 8.23 -9.29 -5.05
C ILE A 170 8.63 -10.38 -6.04
N ARG A 171 9.94 -10.53 -6.27
CA ARG A 171 10.47 -11.45 -7.32
C ARG A 171 10.43 -12.91 -6.92
N ASN A 172 10.96 -13.24 -5.74
CA ASN A 172 11.26 -14.63 -5.39
C ASN A 172 10.84 -15.03 -3.97
N GLN A 173 10.30 -14.13 -3.16
CA GLN A 173 9.90 -14.45 -1.80
C GLN A 173 8.51 -15.08 -1.78
N LYS A 174 8.41 -16.31 -1.26
CA LYS A 174 7.16 -17.06 -1.14
C LYS A 174 6.65 -17.14 0.31
N ARG A 175 7.51 -16.87 1.30
CA ARG A 175 7.17 -16.97 2.72
C ARG A 175 7.42 -15.64 3.41
N PHE A 176 6.45 -15.23 4.18
CA PHE A 176 6.50 -14.04 5.00
C PHE A 176 6.28 -14.43 6.46
N SER A 177 6.80 -13.62 7.37
CA SER A 177 6.63 -13.82 8.80
C SER A 177 6.11 -12.51 9.40
N PRO A 178 4.77 -12.34 9.44
CA PRO A 178 4.16 -11.17 10.07
C PRO A 178 4.61 -10.99 11.51
N ASN A 179 4.83 -9.74 11.91
CA ASN A 179 5.09 -9.39 13.30
C ASN A 179 3.77 -9.21 14.09
N TRP A 180 3.83 -8.73 15.31
CA TRP A 180 2.67 -8.52 16.18
C TRP A 180 1.70 -7.44 15.68
N GLU A 181 2.12 -6.55 14.77
CA GLU A 181 1.29 -5.49 14.19
C GLU A 181 0.40 -5.99 13.05
N VAL A 182 0.78 -7.11 12.45
CA VAL A 182 0.12 -7.70 11.28
C VAL A 182 -0.54 -9.01 11.67
N GLU A 183 -1.87 -9.06 11.56
CA GLU A 183 -2.64 -10.29 11.82
C GLU A 183 -2.35 -11.36 10.76
N ARG A 184 -2.43 -10.98 9.50
CA ARG A 184 -2.15 -11.83 8.34
C ARG A 184 -1.89 -10.99 7.09
N LEU A 185 -1.37 -11.62 6.06
CA LEU A 185 -1.32 -11.04 4.71
C LEU A 185 -2.57 -11.41 3.93
N VAL A 186 -3.05 -10.46 3.13
CA VAL A 186 -4.18 -10.63 2.22
C VAL A 186 -3.70 -10.30 0.82
N SER A 187 -3.87 -11.25 -0.11
CA SER A 187 -3.46 -11.09 -1.50
C SER A 187 -4.68 -11.02 -2.39
N VAL A 188 -4.83 -9.95 -3.13
CA VAL A 188 -5.97 -9.74 -4.01
C VAL A 188 -5.49 -9.67 -5.45
N PRO A 189 -5.99 -10.53 -6.37
CA PRO A 189 -5.66 -10.47 -7.79
C PRO A 189 -5.98 -9.09 -8.39
N ILE A 190 -5.11 -8.60 -9.28
CA ILE A 190 -5.39 -7.33 -9.98
C ILE A 190 -6.67 -7.44 -10.82
N SER A 191 -6.94 -8.62 -11.40
CA SER A 191 -8.18 -8.89 -12.16
C SER A 191 -9.44 -8.64 -11.34
N ASP A 192 -9.40 -8.95 -10.05
CA ASP A 192 -10.50 -8.72 -9.13
C ASP A 192 -10.84 -7.23 -9.00
N PHE A 193 -9.82 -6.38 -8.90
CA PHE A 193 -10.02 -4.92 -8.84
C PHE A 193 -10.57 -4.33 -10.14
N LEU A 194 -10.41 -5.01 -11.27
CA LEU A 194 -10.98 -4.57 -12.53
C LEU A 194 -12.45 -5.02 -12.71
N ASN A 195 -13.01 -5.75 -11.75
CA ASN A 195 -14.41 -6.18 -11.74
C ASN A 195 -15.30 -5.19 -10.99
N PRO A 196 -16.15 -4.40 -11.68
CA PRO A 196 -17.02 -3.41 -11.04
C PRO A 196 -18.00 -4.01 -10.01
N ALA A 197 -18.35 -5.30 -10.12
CA ALA A 197 -19.29 -5.96 -9.21
C ALA A 197 -18.72 -6.18 -7.79
N LYS A 198 -17.41 -6.00 -7.58
CA LYS A 198 -16.76 -6.13 -6.27
C LYS A 198 -16.68 -4.81 -5.49
N TYR A 199 -17.16 -3.71 -6.08
CA TYR A 199 -17.18 -2.42 -5.40
C TYR A 199 -18.45 -2.25 -4.56
N VAL A 200 -18.32 -1.58 -3.41
CA VAL A 200 -19.36 -1.42 -2.42
C VAL A 200 -19.37 -0.01 -1.84
N CYS A 201 -20.55 0.41 -1.38
CA CYS A 201 -20.70 1.53 -0.47
C CYS A 201 -20.51 1.03 0.95
N TYR A 202 -19.35 1.28 1.55
CA TYR A 202 -19.05 0.88 2.92
C TYR A 202 -19.62 1.91 3.89
N ARG A 203 -20.72 1.57 4.52
CA ARG A 203 -21.41 2.39 5.51
C ARG A 203 -20.85 2.11 6.89
N MET A 204 -20.05 3.06 7.39
CA MET A 204 -19.34 2.93 8.64
C MET A 204 -20.11 3.58 9.79
N HIS A 205 -20.32 2.81 10.86
CA HIS A 205 -20.85 3.28 12.14
C HIS A 205 -19.68 3.45 13.12
N PHE A 206 -19.50 4.67 13.62
CA PHE A 206 -18.50 4.97 14.61
C PHE A 206 -19.16 5.17 15.97
N GLU A 207 -18.66 4.48 17.01
CA GLU A 207 -19.01 4.81 18.38
C GLU A 207 -18.35 6.14 18.80
N SER A 208 -19.09 6.97 19.55
CA SER A 208 -18.59 8.25 20.04
C SER A 208 -17.30 8.07 20.85
N TYR A 209 -16.24 8.80 20.50
CA TYR A 209 -14.95 8.78 21.20
C TYR A 209 -14.65 10.15 21.79
N ALA A 210 -14.30 10.18 23.10
CA ALA A 210 -13.80 11.35 23.83
C ALA A 210 -14.66 12.63 23.71
N GLY A 211 -15.99 12.51 23.69
CA GLY A 211 -16.91 13.67 23.65
C GLY A 211 -17.00 14.38 22.29
N GLN A 212 -16.33 13.86 21.26
CA GLN A 212 -16.56 14.32 19.90
C GLN A 212 -17.72 13.52 19.31
N HIS A 213 -18.83 14.22 19.02
CA HIS A 213 -19.90 13.67 18.20
C HIS A 213 -19.39 13.60 16.75
N TYR A 214 -18.91 12.45 16.34
CA TYR A 214 -18.81 12.14 14.90
C TYR A 214 -20.24 11.95 14.38
N ASP A 215 -20.50 12.39 13.14
CA ASP A 215 -21.69 11.92 12.44
C ASP A 215 -21.67 10.39 12.53
N ALA A 216 -22.62 9.83 13.26
CA ALA A 216 -22.60 8.43 13.69
C ALA A 216 -22.50 7.45 12.53
N VAL A 217 -22.77 7.90 11.30
CA VAL A 217 -22.79 7.06 10.09
C VAL A 217 -22.18 7.80 8.92
N GLN A 218 -21.15 7.22 8.28
CA GLN A 218 -20.52 7.78 7.08
C GLN A 218 -20.42 6.72 5.98
N ASN A 219 -20.64 7.14 4.73
CA ASN A 219 -20.51 6.28 3.57
C ASN A 219 -19.15 6.49 2.89
N PHE A 220 -18.43 5.40 2.67
CA PHE A 220 -17.15 5.38 1.99
C PHE A 220 -17.18 4.48 0.77
N PRO A 221 -16.47 4.80 -0.32
CA PRO A 221 -16.25 3.82 -1.36
C PRO A 221 -15.33 2.71 -0.82
N GLY A 222 -15.65 1.47 -1.19
CA GLY A 222 -14.89 0.30 -0.77
C GLY A 222 -14.84 -0.77 -1.85
N PHE A 223 -13.96 -1.72 -1.64
CA PHE A 223 -13.84 -2.92 -2.46
C PHE A 223 -13.96 -4.15 -1.56
N LEU A 224 -14.86 -5.07 -1.94
CA LEU A 224 -15.12 -6.30 -1.20
C LEU A 224 -14.25 -7.43 -1.74
N HIS A 225 -13.42 -8.00 -0.88
CA HIS A 225 -12.69 -9.23 -1.13
C HIS A 225 -13.24 -10.35 -0.26
N ILE A 226 -13.46 -11.51 -0.85
CA ILE A 226 -13.95 -12.70 -0.14
C ILE A 226 -12.94 -13.82 -0.36
N GLU A 227 -12.37 -14.31 0.74
CA GLU A 227 -11.40 -15.39 0.76
C GLU A 227 -11.83 -16.41 1.83
N GLU A 228 -12.03 -17.68 1.44
CA GLU A 228 -12.41 -18.76 2.38
C GLU A 228 -13.60 -18.41 3.30
N ASN A 229 -14.63 -17.74 2.78
CA ASN A 229 -15.79 -17.21 3.52
C ASN A 229 -15.48 -16.06 4.49
N VAL A 230 -14.28 -15.51 4.48
CA VAL A 230 -13.93 -14.28 5.22
C VAL A 230 -14.11 -13.09 4.29
N GLN A 231 -14.89 -12.12 4.73
CA GLN A 231 -15.08 -10.86 4.02
C GLN A 231 -14.10 -9.81 4.52
N GLU A 232 -13.37 -9.21 3.59
CA GLU A 232 -12.48 -8.08 3.84
C GLU A 232 -12.93 -6.90 3.00
N VAL A 233 -13.07 -5.74 3.61
CA VAL A 233 -13.40 -4.50 2.90
C VAL A 233 -12.18 -3.60 2.86
N LEU A 234 -11.68 -3.35 1.65
CA LEU A 234 -10.66 -2.35 1.42
C LEU A 234 -11.31 -0.98 1.26
N TRP A 235 -10.93 0.00 2.08
CA TRP A 235 -11.50 1.33 2.11
C TRP A 235 -10.47 2.42 2.51
N GLY A 236 -10.89 3.67 2.60
CA GLY A 236 -10.06 4.77 3.11
C GLY A 236 -8.87 5.10 2.24
N ALA A 237 -7.71 5.36 2.88
CA ALA A 237 -6.49 5.75 2.18
C ALA A 237 -5.93 4.64 1.30
N THR A 238 -5.95 3.40 1.76
CA THR A 238 -5.46 2.24 1.02
C THR A 238 -6.27 2.03 -0.25
N TYR A 239 -7.59 2.14 -0.17
CA TYR A 239 -8.49 2.10 -1.33
C TYR A 239 -8.14 3.20 -2.35
N ARG A 240 -7.99 4.46 -1.90
CA ARG A 240 -7.65 5.57 -2.80
C ARG A 240 -6.33 5.34 -3.54
N ILE A 241 -5.32 4.82 -2.85
CA ILE A 241 -4.03 4.49 -3.48
C ILE A 241 -4.19 3.41 -4.54
N VAL A 242 -4.99 2.35 -4.26
CA VAL A 242 -5.30 1.31 -5.26
C VAL A 242 -6.02 1.92 -6.46
N MET A 243 -7.03 2.77 -6.25
CA MET A 243 -7.75 3.41 -7.36
C MET A 243 -6.84 4.29 -8.21
N THR A 244 -5.94 5.07 -7.61
CA THR A 244 -4.94 5.85 -8.34
C THR A 244 -4.04 4.95 -9.21
N PHE A 245 -3.59 3.82 -8.68
CA PHE A 245 -2.83 2.85 -9.45
C PHE A 245 -3.64 2.29 -10.64
N LEU A 246 -4.90 1.90 -10.41
CA LEU A 246 -5.75 1.36 -11.48
C LEU A 246 -6.08 2.40 -12.56
N GLU A 247 -6.28 3.64 -12.19
CA GLU A 247 -6.49 4.74 -13.12
C GLU A 247 -5.26 4.95 -14.02
N ILE A 248 -4.08 5.09 -13.43
CA ILE A 248 -2.82 5.33 -14.17
C ILE A 248 -2.48 4.15 -15.09
N VAL A 249 -2.58 2.91 -14.58
CA VAL A 249 -2.09 1.73 -15.30
C VAL A 249 -3.12 1.17 -16.28
N TYR A 250 -4.39 1.19 -15.90
CA TYR A 250 -5.47 0.53 -16.65
C TYR A 250 -6.51 1.48 -17.22
N GLY A 251 -6.52 2.76 -16.81
CA GLY A 251 -7.60 3.70 -17.13
C GLY A 251 -8.93 3.29 -16.49
N PHE A 252 -8.87 2.59 -15.36
CA PHE A 252 -10.05 2.14 -14.64
C PHE A 252 -10.45 3.15 -13.58
N PHE A 253 -11.72 3.54 -13.60
CA PHE A 253 -12.31 4.48 -12.65
C PHE A 253 -13.28 3.76 -11.73
N GLN A 254 -13.36 4.22 -10.48
CA GLN A 254 -14.32 3.68 -9.53
C GLN A 254 -15.77 3.87 -10.02
N PRO A 255 -16.66 2.89 -9.77
CA PRO A 255 -18.08 3.07 -10.03
C PRO A 255 -18.71 4.17 -9.16
N ASP A 256 -19.86 4.70 -9.59
CA ASP A 256 -20.61 5.70 -8.80
C ASP A 256 -21.05 5.12 -7.46
N LEU A 257 -20.61 5.71 -6.36
CA LEU A 257 -20.90 5.27 -4.99
C LEU A 257 -22.40 5.08 -4.73
N ARG A 258 -23.24 5.91 -5.38
CA ARG A 258 -24.70 5.88 -5.21
C ARG A 258 -25.38 4.63 -5.79
N THR A 259 -24.70 3.93 -6.69
CA THR A 259 -25.22 2.72 -7.35
C THR A 259 -24.70 1.44 -6.72
N LEU A 260 -23.80 1.54 -5.75
CA LEU A 260 -23.13 0.39 -5.16
C LEU A 260 -23.97 -0.26 -4.05
N PRO A 261 -23.88 -1.59 -3.90
CA PRO A 261 -24.49 -2.27 -2.77
C PRO A 261 -23.87 -1.79 -1.46
N ILE A 262 -24.71 -1.65 -0.42
CA ILE A 262 -24.27 -1.17 0.89
C ILE A 262 -23.79 -2.36 1.73
N ILE A 263 -22.62 -2.20 2.34
CA ILE A 263 -22.10 -3.08 3.38
C ILE A 263 -21.91 -2.26 4.65
N GLU A 264 -22.47 -2.74 5.76
CA GLU A 264 -22.38 -2.08 7.06
C GLU A 264 -21.07 -2.47 7.77
N GLY A 265 -20.39 -1.48 8.34
CA GLY A 265 -19.20 -1.64 9.16
C GLY A 265 -19.34 -0.96 10.51
N TYR A 266 -18.81 -1.56 11.56
CA TYR A 266 -18.89 -1.04 12.93
C TYR A 266 -17.49 -0.88 13.51
N ARG A 267 -17.20 0.26 14.11
CA ARG A 267 -15.92 0.55 14.78
C ARG A 267 -16.16 1.11 16.18
N ASP A 268 -15.64 0.40 17.16
CA ASP A 268 -15.69 0.78 18.56
C ASP A 268 -14.55 1.78 18.90
N GLN A 269 -14.48 2.18 20.17
CA GLN A 269 -13.45 3.09 20.66
C GLN A 269 -12.02 2.55 20.50
N ASN A 270 -11.84 1.22 20.57
CA ASN A 270 -10.52 0.59 20.44
C ASN A 270 -9.95 0.70 19.02
N TYR A 271 -10.82 0.91 18.03
CA TYR A 271 -10.38 1.16 16.65
C TYR A 271 -9.40 2.33 16.53
N PHE A 272 -9.61 3.40 17.31
CA PHE A 272 -8.75 4.60 17.26
C PHE A 272 -7.50 4.49 18.15
N THR A 273 -7.52 3.67 19.18
CA THR A 273 -6.45 3.58 20.19
C THR A 273 -5.61 2.33 20.08
N GLY A 274 -6.17 1.23 19.58
CA GLY A 274 -5.64 -0.13 19.73
C GLY A 274 -6.00 -0.71 21.09
N LEU A 275 -6.05 -2.04 21.21
CA LEU A 275 -6.19 -2.71 22.52
C LEU A 275 -4.91 -2.52 23.32
N PRO A 276 -5.01 -2.26 24.65
CA PRO A 276 -3.84 -2.25 25.51
C PRO A 276 -3.11 -3.59 25.41
N LYS A 277 -1.77 -3.55 25.30
CA LYS A 277 -0.94 -4.77 25.40
C LYS A 277 -1.33 -5.49 26.66
N GLY A 278 -1.95 -6.66 26.52
CA GLY A 278 -2.26 -7.51 27.68
C GLY A 278 -0.98 -7.74 28.45
N ASN A 279 -0.96 -7.39 29.74
CA ASN A 279 0.07 -7.82 30.66
C ASN A 279 0.00 -9.35 30.71
N SER A 280 0.81 -10.05 29.92
CA SER A 280 1.14 -11.44 30.15
C SER A 280 2.02 -11.49 31.41
N LYS A 281 1.42 -11.24 32.56
CA LYS A 281 2.00 -11.70 33.83
C LYS A 281 1.71 -13.20 33.91
N GLY A 282 2.80 -13.95 33.85
CA GLY A 282 2.79 -15.36 33.96
C GLY A 282 2.05 -15.86 35.20
N GLY A 283 1.38 -16.94 35.05
CA GLY A 283 1.04 -17.95 36.05
C GLY A 283 1.75 -19.21 35.63
#